data_9a6b4e6ef5f8afb8024710b127d26bd4
#
_entry.id   9a6b4e6ef5f8afb8024710b127d26bd4
#
_cell.length_a   1.000
_cell.length_b   1.000
_cell.length_c   1.000
_cell.angle_alpha   90.00
_cell.angle_beta   90.00
_cell.angle_gamma   90.00
#
_symmetry.space_group_name_H-M   'P 1'
#
loop_
_entity.id
_entity.type
_entity.pdbx_description
1 polymer ?
#
loop_
_entity_poly.entity_id
_entity_poly.type
_entity_poly.pdbx_seq_one_letter_code
_entity_poly.pdbx_strand_id
1 'polypeptide(L)'
;MRWFLETIKKKIKTGDKVRFVGGGALSPVTAGILADVLQIPVETVPEPQNVGAVGAALAVAVGLGRIADLKDVEALIKPNRVFMPNPDARAVHDKNYVAFTRLYSANKKLFHHLNQIH
;
A
#
# COMPACT_ATOMS: atom_id res chain seq x y z
N MET A 1 -2.14 -6.75 -1.68
CA MET A 1 -2.24 -5.31 -2.02
C MET A 1 -3.08 -5.10 -3.28
N ARG A 2 -2.74 -5.63 -4.47
CA ARG A 2 -3.47 -5.42 -5.72
C ARG A 2 -4.98 -5.73 -5.60
N TRP A 3 -5.37 -6.85 -5.03
CA TRP A 3 -6.77 -7.22 -4.83
C TRP A 3 -7.56 -6.18 -4.00
N PHE A 4 -6.96 -5.66 -2.92
CA PHE A 4 -7.58 -4.59 -2.14
C PHE A 4 -7.75 -3.32 -2.96
N LEU A 5 -6.71 -2.90 -3.69
CA LEU A 5 -6.77 -1.72 -4.54
C LEU A 5 -7.85 -1.84 -5.62
N GLU A 6 -7.94 -2.98 -6.31
CA GLU A 6 -8.97 -3.22 -7.32
C GLU A 6 -10.39 -3.24 -6.72
N THR A 7 -10.53 -3.76 -5.49
CA THR A 7 -11.82 -3.74 -4.77
C THR A 7 -12.23 -2.33 -4.39
N ILE A 8 -11.28 -1.51 -3.91
CA ILE A 8 -11.52 -0.11 -3.56
C ILE A 8 -11.88 0.71 -4.80
N LYS A 9 -11.15 0.54 -5.90
CA LYS A 9 -11.40 1.23 -7.18
C LYS A 9 -12.80 1.00 -7.74
N LYS A 10 -13.44 -0.13 -7.41
CA LYS A 10 -14.84 -0.39 -7.80
C LYS A 10 -15.85 0.46 -7.04
N LYS A 11 -15.49 1.00 -5.88
CA LYS A 11 -16.40 1.71 -4.98
C LYS A 11 -16.17 3.22 -4.94
N ILE A 12 -14.91 3.63 -5.05
CA ILE A 12 -14.52 5.03 -4.95
C ILE A 12 -13.44 5.36 -5.99
N LYS A 13 -13.38 6.63 -6.39
CA LYS A 13 -12.28 7.16 -7.20
C LYS A 13 -11.02 7.18 -6.32
N THR A 14 -9.96 6.53 -6.77
CA THR A 14 -8.65 6.54 -6.10
C THR A 14 -7.70 7.48 -6.83
N GLY A 15 -6.60 7.88 -6.16
CA GLY A 15 -5.49 8.55 -6.82
C GLY A 15 -4.78 7.65 -7.84
N ASP A 16 -3.87 8.24 -8.58
CA ASP A 16 -3.06 7.62 -9.64
C ASP A 16 -1.76 7.00 -9.13
N LYS A 17 -1.46 7.13 -7.83
CA LYS A 17 -0.26 6.63 -7.17
C LYS A 17 -0.59 6.11 -5.77
N VAL A 18 0.33 5.31 -5.20
CA VAL A 18 0.24 4.78 -3.84
C VAL A 18 1.43 5.25 -3.03
N ARG A 19 1.19 5.73 -1.82
CA ARG A 19 2.24 6.01 -0.84
C ARG A 19 2.47 4.76 0.01
N PHE A 20 3.69 4.22 -0.07
CA PHE A 20 4.11 3.03 0.65
C PHE A 20 4.92 3.41 1.88
N VAL A 21 4.46 2.99 3.05
CA VAL A 21 5.04 3.33 4.36
C VAL A 21 5.24 2.07 5.21
N GLY A 22 5.92 2.23 6.32
CA GLY A 22 6.28 1.11 7.22
C GLY A 22 7.64 0.50 6.87
N GLY A 23 8.04 -0.51 7.63
CA GLY A 23 9.36 -1.15 7.50
C GLY A 23 9.64 -1.75 6.11
N GLY A 24 8.61 -2.24 5.42
CA GLY A 24 8.76 -2.75 4.04
C GLY A 24 9.18 -1.70 3.02
N ALA A 25 8.86 -0.42 3.27
CA ALA A 25 9.23 0.69 2.40
C ALA A 25 10.71 1.11 2.49
N LEU A 26 11.45 0.55 3.45
CA LEU A 26 12.92 0.70 3.53
C LEU A 26 13.62 -0.05 2.39
N SER A 27 12.99 -1.08 1.82
CA SER A 27 13.54 -1.85 0.71
C SER A 27 13.12 -1.27 -0.64
N PRO A 28 14.05 -0.72 -1.44
CA PRO A 28 13.76 -0.26 -2.80
C PRO A 28 13.24 -1.40 -3.69
N VAL A 29 13.72 -2.62 -3.47
CA VAL A 29 13.28 -3.80 -4.22
C VAL A 29 11.80 -4.09 -3.94
N THR A 30 11.39 -4.05 -2.67
CA THR A 30 9.98 -4.25 -2.31
C THR A 30 9.08 -3.19 -2.91
N ALA A 31 9.51 -1.91 -2.87
CA ALA A 31 8.76 -0.81 -3.47
C ALA A 31 8.63 -0.94 -4.99
N GLY A 32 9.70 -1.36 -5.69
CA GLY A 32 9.70 -1.65 -7.12
C GLY A 32 8.73 -2.79 -7.48
N ILE A 33 8.85 -3.93 -6.79
CA ILE A 33 7.93 -5.07 -6.99
C ILE A 33 6.48 -4.65 -6.75
N LEU A 34 6.23 -3.81 -5.74
CA LEU A 34 4.89 -3.32 -5.45
C LEU A 34 4.35 -2.45 -6.60
N ALA A 35 5.17 -1.57 -7.17
CA ALA A 35 4.80 -0.78 -8.35
C ALA A 35 4.45 -1.69 -9.54
N ASP A 36 5.26 -2.72 -9.81
CA ASP A 36 5.04 -3.69 -10.88
C ASP A 36 3.75 -4.48 -10.70
N VAL A 37 3.48 -4.95 -9.47
CA VAL A 37 2.25 -5.70 -9.15
C VAL A 37 1.00 -4.82 -9.25
N LEU A 38 1.07 -3.57 -8.79
CA LEU A 38 -0.06 -2.64 -8.78
C LEU A 38 -0.27 -1.95 -10.13
N GLN A 39 0.76 -1.89 -10.97
CA GLN A 39 0.78 -1.16 -12.25
C GLN A 39 0.45 0.35 -12.10
N ILE A 40 0.88 0.92 -10.97
CA ILE A 40 0.82 2.36 -10.69
C ILE A 40 2.07 2.79 -9.94
N PRO A 41 2.47 4.07 -10.02
CA PRO A 41 3.60 4.59 -9.27
C PRO A 41 3.47 4.37 -7.76
N VAL A 42 4.57 3.99 -7.14
CA VAL A 42 4.68 3.85 -5.67
C VAL A 42 5.66 4.88 -5.15
N GLU A 43 5.17 5.74 -4.26
CA GLU A 43 6.00 6.73 -3.55
C GLU A 43 6.42 6.18 -2.19
N THR A 44 7.64 6.48 -1.77
CA THR A 44 8.08 6.31 -0.38
C THR A 44 8.36 7.68 0.23
N VAL A 45 8.40 7.74 1.56
CA VAL A 45 8.73 8.95 2.33
C VAL A 45 10.05 8.74 3.09
N PRO A 46 10.71 9.80 3.58
CA PRO A 46 11.83 9.65 4.51
C PRO A 46 11.39 8.88 5.76
N GLU A 47 12.25 8.00 6.25
CA GLU A 47 12.01 7.20 7.45
C GLU A 47 10.62 6.55 7.51
N PRO A 48 10.25 5.78 6.48
CA PRO A 48 8.89 5.30 6.29
C PRO A 48 8.36 4.42 7.43
N GLN A 49 9.26 3.85 8.24
CA GLN A 49 8.93 3.07 9.44
C GLN A 49 8.37 3.93 10.58
N ASN A 50 8.67 5.23 10.59
CA ASN A 50 8.29 6.16 11.65
C ASN A 50 6.99 6.93 11.35
N VAL A 51 6.35 6.68 10.20
CA VAL A 51 5.15 7.43 9.75
C VAL A 51 4.01 7.39 10.77
N GLY A 52 3.85 6.27 11.50
CA GLY A 52 2.84 6.18 12.56
C GLY A 52 3.08 7.19 13.68
N ALA A 53 4.31 7.30 14.17
CA ALA A 53 4.70 8.25 15.22
C ALA A 53 4.60 9.71 14.73
N VAL A 54 5.08 9.96 13.49
CA VAL A 54 4.98 11.28 12.86
C VAL A 54 3.50 11.68 12.70
N GLY A 55 2.65 10.78 12.22
CA GLY A 55 1.22 11.03 12.07
C GLY A 55 0.53 11.37 13.40
N ALA A 56 0.85 10.63 14.47
CA ALA A 56 0.34 10.93 15.81
C ALA A 56 0.78 12.31 16.31
N ALA A 57 2.06 12.66 16.14
CA ALA A 57 2.58 13.96 16.54
C ALA A 57 1.92 15.11 15.76
N LEU A 58 1.72 14.94 14.45
CA LEU A 58 1.04 15.93 13.60
C LEU A 58 -0.44 16.09 13.99
N ALA A 59 -1.14 15.01 14.31
CA ALA A 59 -2.53 15.09 14.80
C ALA A 59 -2.63 15.87 16.12
N VAL A 60 -1.69 15.66 17.04
CA VAL A 60 -1.60 16.44 18.29
C VAL A 60 -1.30 17.92 17.98
N ALA A 61 -0.39 18.20 17.04
CA ALA A 61 -0.06 19.58 16.66
C ALA A 61 -1.28 20.33 16.08
N VAL A 62 -2.13 19.66 15.31
CA VAL A 62 -3.40 20.21 14.84
C VAL A 62 -4.36 20.43 16.02
N GLY A 63 -4.51 19.45 16.91
CA GLY A 63 -5.38 19.58 18.10
C GLY A 63 -4.96 20.71 19.05
N LEU A 64 -3.68 21.04 19.10
CA LEU A 64 -3.13 22.16 19.88
C LEU A 64 -3.12 23.49 19.11
N GLY A 65 -3.65 23.55 17.89
CA GLY A 65 -3.67 24.74 17.04
C GLY A 65 -2.28 25.18 16.53
N ARG A 66 -1.26 24.30 16.58
CA ARG A 66 0.06 24.57 16.02
C ARG A 66 0.10 24.41 14.50
N ILE A 67 -0.78 23.62 13.96
CA ILE A 67 -1.08 23.45 12.53
C ILE A 67 -2.57 23.73 12.37
N ALA A 68 -2.94 24.54 11.39
CA ALA A 68 -4.31 25.01 11.26
C ALA A 68 -5.30 23.91 10.82
N ASP A 69 -4.89 23.04 9.88
CA ASP A 69 -5.71 21.95 9.34
C ASP A 69 -4.85 20.71 9.03
N LEU A 70 -5.46 19.54 9.06
CA LEU A 70 -4.85 18.29 8.60
C LEU A 70 -4.41 18.35 7.13
N LYS A 71 -5.06 19.16 6.30
CA LYS A 71 -4.67 19.39 4.90
C LYS A 71 -3.26 20.00 4.78
N ASP A 72 -2.87 20.83 5.74
CA ASP A 72 -1.56 21.48 5.74
C ASP A 72 -0.45 20.49 6.04
N VAL A 73 -0.78 19.36 6.67
CA VAL A 73 0.15 18.27 6.97
C VAL A 73 0.70 17.61 5.70
N GLU A 74 -0.10 17.54 4.63
CA GLU A 74 0.35 16.95 3.37
C GLU A 74 1.56 17.67 2.79
N ALA A 75 1.63 18.99 2.93
CA ALA A 75 2.74 19.80 2.46
C ALA A 75 4.06 19.54 3.23
N LEU A 76 3.97 19.03 4.46
CA LEU A 76 5.12 18.72 5.31
C LEU A 76 5.74 17.34 4.98
N ILE A 77 4.95 16.43 4.40
CA ILE A 77 5.40 15.05 4.10
C ILE A 77 5.75 14.96 2.61
N LYS A 78 6.98 15.29 2.27
CA LYS A 78 7.46 15.20 0.88
C LYS A 78 7.83 13.76 0.53
N PRO A 79 7.51 13.29 -0.69
CA PRO A 79 7.99 11.99 -1.15
C PRO A 79 9.52 11.99 -1.23
N ASN A 80 10.12 10.85 -0.87
CA ASN A 80 11.56 10.62 -0.95
C ASN A 80 11.95 10.05 -2.31
N ARG A 81 11.26 8.98 -2.72
CA ARG A 81 11.50 8.28 -3.99
C ARG A 81 10.19 7.87 -4.62
N VAL A 82 10.18 7.79 -5.95
CA VAL A 82 9.07 7.27 -6.75
C VAL A 82 9.56 6.08 -7.54
N PHE A 83 8.85 4.98 -7.47
CA PHE A 83 9.09 3.74 -8.22
C PHE A 83 8.02 3.62 -9.29
N MET A 84 8.45 3.65 -10.54
CA MET A 84 7.54 3.47 -11.68
C MET A 84 7.36 1.99 -11.98
N PRO A 85 6.17 1.53 -12.38
CA PRO A 85 5.95 0.15 -12.79
C PRO A 85 6.74 -0.18 -14.05
N ASN A 86 7.34 -1.38 -14.08
CA ASN A 86 7.96 -1.93 -15.28
C ASN A 86 6.89 -2.58 -16.19
N PRO A 87 6.62 -2.07 -17.39
CA PRO A 87 5.64 -2.65 -18.31
C PRO A 87 5.95 -4.09 -18.70
N ASP A 88 7.24 -4.45 -18.82
CA ASP A 88 7.67 -5.80 -19.24
C ASP A 88 7.35 -6.86 -18.17
N ALA A 89 7.29 -6.48 -16.91
CA ALA A 89 6.93 -7.36 -15.80
C ALA A 89 5.41 -7.63 -15.70
N ARG A 90 4.58 -6.84 -16.40
CA ARG A 90 3.14 -6.88 -16.28
C ARG A 90 2.53 -8.26 -16.53
N ALA A 91 2.91 -8.92 -17.62
CA ALA A 91 2.33 -10.20 -18.00
C ALA A 91 2.56 -11.29 -16.95
N VAL A 92 3.75 -11.30 -16.33
CA VAL A 92 4.09 -12.25 -15.25
C VAL A 92 3.27 -11.96 -14.00
N HIS A 93 3.16 -10.69 -13.60
CA HIS A 93 2.37 -10.31 -12.42
C HIS A 93 0.87 -10.52 -12.62
N ASP A 94 0.34 -10.31 -13.83
CA ASP A 94 -1.08 -10.58 -14.14
C ASP A 94 -1.38 -12.09 -14.04
N LYS A 95 -0.51 -12.95 -14.58
CA LYS A 95 -0.63 -14.40 -14.45
C LYS A 95 -0.62 -14.84 -12.99
N ASN A 96 0.33 -14.34 -12.21
CA ASN A 96 0.46 -14.66 -10.79
C ASN A 96 -0.75 -14.14 -9.99
N TYR A 97 -1.27 -12.99 -10.34
CA TYR A 97 -2.45 -12.42 -9.69
C TYR A 97 -3.70 -13.26 -9.91
N VAL A 98 -3.93 -13.75 -11.13
CA VAL A 98 -5.05 -14.67 -11.42
C VAL A 98 -4.93 -15.95 -10.58
N ALA A 99 -3.73 -16.52 -10.46
CA ALA A 99 -3.51 -17.69 -9.59
C ALA A 99 -3.80 -17.34 -8.13
N PHE A 100 -3.27 -16.22 -7.63
CA PHE A 100 -3.49 -15.74 -6.26
C PHE A 100 -4.96 -15.59 -5.90
N THR A 101 -5.78 -14.98 -6.78
CA THR A 101 -7.22 -14.79 -6.50
C THR A 101 -8.01 -16.08 -6.38
N ARG A 102 -7.48 -17.20 -6.90
CA ARG A 102 -8.10 -18.54 -6.83
C ARG A 102 -7.66 -19.34 -5.59
N LEU A 103 -6.59 -18.94 -4.92
CA LEU A 103 -6.02 -19.71 -3.79
C LEU A 103 -7.04 -19.94 -2.67
N TYR A 104 -7.78 -18.92 -2.28
CA TYR A 104 -8.77 -19.04 -1.22
C TYR A 104 -9.87 -20.05 -1.56
N SER A 105 -10.49 -19.93 -2.74
CA SER A 105 -11.56 -20.84 -3.16
C SER A 105 -11.06 -22.28 -3.33
N ALA A 106 -9.85 -22.46 -3.84
CA ALA A 106 -9.23 -23.77 -3.99
C ALA A 106 -8.94 -24.44 -2.63
N ASN A 107 -8.58 -23.66 -1.61
CA ASN A 107 -8.21 -24.18 -0.29
C ASN A 107 -9.31 -24.02 0.78
N LYS A 108 -10.48 -23.51 0.42
CA LYS A 108 -11.56 -23.17 1.37
C LYS A 108 -11.94 -24.36 2.27
N LYS A 109 -12.04 -25.56 1.71
CA LYS A 109 -12.39 -26.77 2.49
C LYS A 109 -11.31 -27.10 3.52
N LEU A 110 -10.03 -26.97 3.14
CA LEU A 110 -8.91 -27.20 4.04
C LEU A 110 -8.88 -26.17 5.17
N PHE A 111 -9.06 -24.88 4.86
CA PHE A 111 -9.13 -23.82 5.87
C PHE A 111 -10.30 -24.03 6.84
N HIS A 112 -11.47 -24.47 6.34
CA HIS A 112 -12.61 -24.79 7.19
C HIS A 112 -12.29 -25.95 8.13
N HIS A 113 -11.67 -27.02 7.64
CA HIS A 113 -11.24 -28.15 8.46
C HIS A 113 -10.25 -27.73 9.56
N LEU A 114 -9.22 -26.95 9.20
CA LEU A 114 -8.22 -26.48 10.15
C LEU A 114 -8.79 -25.57 11.25
N ASN A 115 -9.85 -24.80 10.95
CA ASN A 115 -10.48 -23.89 11.92
C ASN A 115 -11.56 -24.56 12.77
N GLN A 116 -11.90 -25.82 12.54
CA GLN A 116 -12.86 -26.58 13.34
C GLN A 116 -12.20 -27.41 14.47
N ILE A 117 -10.89 -27.41 14.56
CA ILE A 117 -10.15 -28.12 15.61
C ILE A 117 -10.08 -27.22 16.84
N HIS A 118 -11.17 -27.24 17.62
CA HIS A 118 -11.22 -26.73 19.00
C HIS A 118 -11.91 -27.74 19.89
#